data_0bb2d0278fb10cf3fffa9cefef55075c
#
_entry.id   0bb2d0278fb10cf3fffa9cefef55075c
#
_cell.length_a   1.000
_cell.length_b   1.000
_cell.length_c   1.000
_cell.angle_alpha   90.00
_cell.angle_beta   90.00
_cell.angle_gamma   90.00
#
_symmetry.space_group_name_H-M   'P 1'
#
loop_
_entity.id
_entity.type
_entity.pdbx_description
1 polymer ?
#
loop_
_entity_poly.entity_id
_entity_poly.type
_entity_poly.pdbx_seq_one_letter_code
_entity_poly.pdbx_strand_id
1 'polypeptide(L)'
;MIQGPKPDLQSPSLALPKDMSSREIDQFLTCGRVGRLGMILPEGGPYIVPVGYGYGDGKIYFHTCSEGLKMEILQANPNVCFEVDESISDCSLAKSVIIFGRAEIIADKKEMIPYLEKLIDKYRVPVTFGEYMKKGNRDVQEELEQVRVGLITPHKITGQKFVRKNGNF
;
A
#
# COMPACT_ATOMS: atom_id res chain seq x y z
N MET A 1 -53.45 11.80 -15.93
CA MET A 1 -52.07 11.44 -15.53
C MET A 1 -51.83 12.04 -14.17
N ILE A 2 -51.87 11.22 -13.13
CA ILE A 2 -51.64 11.67 -11.73
C ILE A 2 -50.13 11.51 -11.47
N GLN A 3 -49.40 12.64 -11.41
CA GLN A 3 -48.06 12.62 -10.92
C GLN A 3 -48.09 12.44 -9.40
N GLY A 4 -47.68 11.27 -8.94
CA GLY A 4 -47.43 11.04 -7.53
C GLY A 4 -46.31 11.96 -7.00
N PRO A 5 -46.33 12.25 -5.69
CA PRO A 5 -45.30 13.09 -5.10
C PRO A 5 -43.93 12.46 -5.31
N LYS A 6 -42.98 13.25 -5.82
CA LYS A 6 -41.56 12.81 -5.89
C LYS A 6 -41.09 12.55 -4.45
N PRO A 7 -40.44 11.42 -4.18
CA PRO A 7 -39.87 11.20 -2.86
C PRO A 7 -38.88 12.33 -2.59
N ASP A 8 -39.03 12.96 -1.44
CA ASP A 8 -38.10 13.98 -0.93
C ASP A 8 -36.80 13.22 -0.54
N LEU A 9 -35.90 13.08 -1.50
CA LEU A 9 -34.55 12.62 -1.27
C LEU A 9 -33.80 13.71 -0.52
N GLN A 10 -34.06 13.83 0.79
CA GLN A 10 -33.15 14.52 1.68
C GLN A 10 -31.81 13.82 1.55
N SER A 11 -30.91 14.44 0.82
CA SER A 11 -29.53 13.98 0.70
C SER A 11 -28.99 13.74 2.11
N PRO A 12 -28.58 12.53 2.48
CA PRO A 12 -27.96 12.31 3.77
C PRO A 12 -26.82 13.32 3.89
N SER A 13 -26.76 14.05 4.99
CA SER A 13 -25.72 15.07 5.20
C SER A 13 -24.37 14.36 5.02
N LEU A 14 -23.71 14.62 3.90
CA LEU A 14 -22.39 14.09 3.61
C LEU A 14 -21.47 14.56 4.74
N ALA A 15 -21.09 13.64 5.62
CA ALA A 15 -20.04 13.93 6.60
C ALA A 15 -18.78 14.27 5.81
N LEU A 16 -18.19 15.42 6.06
CA LEU A 16 -16.96 15.81 5.41
C LEU A 16 -15.81 14.93 5.90
N PRO A 17 -14.89 14.54 5.02
CA PRO A 17 -13.67 13.86 5.43
C PRO A 17 -12.92 14.68 6.48
N LYS A 18 -12.26 14.01 7.41
CA LYS A 18 -11.41 14.63 8.43
C LYS A 18 -9.99 14.14 8.24
N ASP A 19 -9.03 15.00 8.47
CA ASP A 19 -7.63 14.62 8.48
C ASP A 19 -7.34 13.64 9.62
N MET A 20 -6.49 12.67 9.34
CA MET A 20 -5.94 11.74 10.32
C MET A 20 -4.73 12.39 11.00
N SER A 21 -4.60 12.20 12.31
CA SER A 21 -3.38 12.54 13.03
C SER A 21 -2.21 11.64 12.59
N SER A 22 -0.97 12.07 12.82
CA SER A 22 0.23 11.27 12.52
C SER A 22 0.18 9.89 13.18
N ARG A 23 -0.29 9.81 14.43
CA ARG A 23 -0.44 8.54 15.14
C ARG A 23 -1.47 7.60 14.47
N GLU A 24 -2.59 8.15 13.99
CA GLU A 24 -3.59 7.36 13.26
C GLU A 24 -3.04 6.86 11.93
N ILE A 25 -2.27 7.70 11.22
CA ILE A 25 -1.59 7.31 9.98
C ILE A 25 -0.60 6.18 10.23
N ASP A 26 0.27 6.31 11.24
CA ASP A 26 1.26 5.27 11.59
C ASP A 26 0.59 3.93 11.93
N GLN A 27 -0.46 3.96 12.75
CA GLN A 27 -1.22 2.77 13.09
C GLN A 27 -1.89 2.14 11.86
N PHE A 28 -2.48 2.96 11.01
CA PHE A 28 -3.16 2.51 9.80
C PHE A 28 -2.18 1.85 8.82
N LEU A 29 -1.04 2.48 8.56
CA LEU A 29 0.01 1.93 7.69
C LEU A 29 0.64 0.65 8.26
N THR A 30 0.80 0.57 9.57
CA THR A 30 1.33 -0.63 10.24
C THR A 30 0.38 -1.83 10.08
N CYS A 31 -0.93 -1.61 10.20
CA CYS A 31 -1.93 -2.67 10.11
C CYS A 31 -2.28 -3.08 8.67
N GLY A 32 -2.20 -2.15 7.72
CA GLY A 32 -2.53 -2.38 6.32
C GLY A 32 -1.61 -3.43 5.68
N ARG A 33 -2.14 -4.24 4.78
CA ARG A 33 -1.41 -5.35 4.15
C ARG A 33 -1.09 -5.13 2.69
N VAL A 34 -1.99 -4.50 1.97
CA VAL A 34 -1.86 -4.22 0.53
C VAL A 34 -1.96 -2.73 0.32
N GLY A 35 -1.06 -2.19 -0.46
CA GLY A 35 -1.12 -0.81 -0.93
C GLY A 35 -1.04 -0.77 -2.46
N ARG A 36 -1.29 0.37 -3.03
CA ARG A 36 -1.22 0.62 -4.47
C ARG A 36 -0.04 1.52 -4.77
N LEU A 37 0.90 0.97 -5.51
CA LEU A 37 2.08 1.69 -5.96
C LEU A 37 1.76 2.36 -7.29
N GLY A 38 1.65 3.67 -7.27
CA GLY A 38 1.48 4.53 -8.44
C GLY A 38 2.82 5.04 -8.96
N MET A 39 3.04 4.88 -10.24
CA MET A 39 4.26 5.22 -10.97
C MET A 39 3.91 5.91 -12.28
N ILE A 40 4.90 6.46 -12.97
CA ILE A 40 4.74 7.07 -14.30
C ILE A 40 5.58 6.28 -15.30
N LEU A 41 4.94 5.76 -16.32
CA LEU A 41 5.60 5.08 -17.43
C LEU A 41 6.64 6.01 -18.11
N PRO A 42 7.71 5.48 -18.69
CA PRO A 42 8.70 6.29 -19.42
C PRO A 42 8.09 7.18 -20.49
N GLU A 43 7.04 6.71 -21.17
CA GLU A 43 6.28 7.46 -22.17
C GLU A 43 5.25 8.44 -21.61
N GLY A 44 5.07 8.49 -20.26
CA GLY A 44 4.29 9.51 -19.55
C GLY A 44 2.90 9.11 -19.08
N GLY A 45 2.48 7.86 -19.18
CA GLY A 45 1.20 7.39 -18.63
C GLY A 45 1.25 7.01 -17.15
N PRO A 46 0.16 7.11 -16.37
CA PRO A 46 0.09 6.57 -15.04
C PRO A 46 0.05 5.03 -15.06
N TYR A 47 0.77 4.41 -14.12
CA TYR A 47 0.77 2.96 -13.94
C TYR A 47 0.61 2.62 -12.46
N ILE A 48 -0.35 1.77 -12.11
CA ILE A 48 -0.68 1.43 -10.73
C ILE A 48 -0.71 -0.09 -10.57
N VAL A 49 -0.05 -0.58 -9.52
CA VAL A 49 -0.06 -2.01 -9.17
C VAL A 49 -0.30 -2.20 -7.67
N PRO A 50 -1.08 -3.23 -7.27
CA PRO A 50 -1.15 -3.62 -5.87
C PRO A 50 0.15 -4.31 -5.45
N VAL A 51 0.62 -4.01 -4.25
CA VAL A 51 1.77 -4.67 -3.64
C VAL A 51 1.51 -4.97 -2.18
N GLY A 52 1.95 -6.13 -1.71
CA GLY A 52 2.10 -6.40 -0.29
C GLY A 52 3.23 -5.56 0.27
N TYR A 53 3.04 -4.93 1.44
CA TYR A 53 4.01 -4.00 1.97
C TYR A 53 4.22 -4.13 3.48
N GLY A 54 5.33 -3.60 3.95
CA GLY A 54 5.58 -3.30 5.35
C GLY A 54 5.79 -1.80 5.56
N TYR A 55 5.58 -1.34 6.80
CA TYR A 55 5.82 0.02 7.24
C TYR A 55 6.67 0.00 8.50
N GLY A 56 7.71 0.79 8.52
CA GLY A 56 8.60 0.93 9.68
C GLY A 56 9.60 2.06 9.46
N ASP A 57 10.00 2.71 10.55
CA ASP A 57 10.93 3.84 10.53
C ASP A 57 10.49 4.96 9.58
N GLY A 58 9.16 5.17 9.47
CA GLY A 58 8.58 6.17 8.58
C GLY A 58 8.66 5.84 7.09
N LYS A 59 9.03 4.62 6.71
CA LYS A 59 9.21 4.18 5.32
C LYS A 59 8.30 3.01 4.97
N ILE A 60 7.93 2.92 3.69
CA ILE A 60 7.24 1.75 3.12
C ILE A 60 8.30 0.85 2.48
N TYR A 61 8.18 -0.45 2.68
CA TYR A 61 9.01 -1.44 1.99
C TYR A 61 8.15 -2.57 1.43
N PHE A 62 8.53 -3.09 0.29
CA PHE A 62 7.84 -4.18 -0.41
C PHE A 62 8.84 -5.04 -1.18
N HIS A 63 8.51 -6.31 -1.39
CA HIS A 63 9.31 -7.16 -2.26
C HIS A 63 8.84 -7.07 -3.72
N THR A 64 9.75 -7.27 -4.64
CA THR A 64 9.49 -7.31 -6.08
C THR A 64 10.47 -8.24 -6.78
N CYS A 65 10.17 -8.64 -8.02
CA CYS A 65 11.14 -9.34 -8.85
C CYS A 65 12.26 -8.39 -9.29
N SER A 66 13.42 -8.96 -9.63
CA SER A 66 14.58 -8.22 -10.14
C SER A 66 14.37 -7.62 -11.53
N GLU A 67 13.36 -8.11 -12.26
CA GLU A 67 13.04 -7.72 -13.64
C GLU A 67 11.54 -7.42 -13.79
N GLY A 68 11.18 -6.85 -14.94
CA GLY A 68 9.82 -6.56 -15.36
C GLY A 68 9.45 -5.08 -15.30
N LEU A 69 8.29 -4.74 -15.86
CA LEU A 69 7.86 -3.38 -16.12
C LEU A 69 7.96 -2.45 -14.90
N LYS A 70 7.58 -2.94 -13.71
CA LYS A 70 7.69 -2.15 -12.48
C LYS A 70 9.14 -1.74 -12.20
N MET A 71 10.11 -2.64 -12.41
CA MET A 71 11.53 -2.34 -12.22
C MET A 71 12.04 -1.33 -13.24
N GLU A 72 11.67 -1.49 -14.50
CA GLU A 72 12.02 -0.55 -15.58
C GLU A 72 11.51 0.86 -15.27
N ILE A 73 10.25 0.97 -14.83
CA ILE A 73 9.65 2.25 -14.45
C ILE A 73 10.39 2.89 -13.27
N LEU A 74 10.64 2.13 -12.20
CA LEU A 74 11.29 2.65 -11.00
C LEU A 74 12.75 3.06 -11.24
N GLN A 75 13.45 2.39 -12.16
CA GLN A 75 14.80 2.77 -12.58
C GLN A 75 14.78 4.06 -13.41
N ALA A 76 13.79 4.23 -14.28
CA ALA A 76 13.64 5.43 -15.10
C ALA A 76 13.16 6.64 -14.28
N ASN A 77 12.19 6.43 -13.40
CA ASN A 77 11.61 7.47 -12.54
C ASN A 77 11.26 6.92 -11.15
N PRO A 78 12.07 7.19 -10.14
CA PRO A 78 11.85 6.71 -8.79
C PRO A 78 10.79 7.49 -7.99
N ASN A 79 10.20 8.55 -8.53
CA ASN A 79 9.14 9.28 -7.86
C ASN A 79 7.84 8.47 -7.92
N VAL A 80 7.24 8.24 -6.76
CA VAL A 80 6.07 7.38 -6.62
C VAL A 80 4.99 8.03 -5.78
N CYS A 81 3.76 7.56 -6.02
CA CYS A 81 2.64 7.75 -5.12
C CYS A 81 2.25 6.38 -4.56
N PHE A 82 2.16 6.25 -3.25
CA PHE A 82 1.73 5.00 -2.61
C PHE A 82 0.46 5.26 -1.81
N GLU A 83 -0.54 4.44 -2.01
CA GLU A 83 -1.85 4.59 -1.41
C GLU A 83 -2.25 3.34 -0.63
N VAL A 84 -2.87 3.55 0.54
CA VAL A 84 -3.50 2.49 1.34
C VAL A 84 -4.89 2.95 1.73
N ASP A 85 -5.90 2.12 1.50
CA ASP A 85 -7.27 2.41 1.88
C ASP A 85 -7.93 1.29 2.69
N GLU A 86 -8.96 1.66 3.39
CA GLU A 86 -9.90 0.76 4.05
C GLU A 86 -11.31 1.36 3.93
N SER A 87 -12.24 0.55 3.47
CA SER A 87 -13.66 0.91 3.49
C SER A 87 -14.49 -0.30 3.90
N ILE A 88 -15.56 -0.05 4.66
CA ILE A 88 -16.55 -1.09 4.95
C ILE A 88 -17.67 -1.06 3.92
N SER A 89 -18.36 -2.20 3.76
CA SER A 89 -19.28 -2.45 2.64
C SER A 89 -20.43 -1.47 2.49
N ASP A 90 -20.88 -0.84 3.59
CA ASP A 90 -21.94 0.17 3.59
C ASP A 90 -21.38 1.61 3.45
N CYS A 91 -20.09 1.76 3.25
CA CYS A 91 -19.39 3.05 3.15
C CYS A 91 -19.61 3.97 4.37
N SER A 92 -19.97 3.42 5.54
CA SER A 92 -20.11 4.22 6.76
C SER A 92 -18.76 4.61 7.39
N LEU A 93 -17.70 3.88 7.04
CA LEU A 93 -16.32 4.16 7.39
C LEU A 93 -15.45 4.02 6.15
N ALA A 94 -14.66 5.02 5.88
CA ALA A 94 -13.55 4.95 4.93
C ALA A 94 -12.33 5.67 5.48
N LYS A 95 -11.16 5.13 5.21
CA LYS A 95 -9.86 5.74 5.51
C LYS A 95 -8.97 5.59 4.31
N SER A 96 -8.17 6.59 4.02
CA SER A 96 -7.13 6.49 3.00
C SER A 96 -5.91 7.28 3.44
N VAL A 97 -4.73 6.73 3.16
CA VAL A 97 -3.44 7.38 3.35
C VAL A 97 -2.72 7.40 2.02
N ILE A 98 -2.29 8.60 1.61
CA ILE A 98 -1.52 8.81 0.39
C ILE A 98 -0.12 9.28 0.77
N ILE A 99 0.88 8.62 0.23
CA ILE A 99 2.29 8.87 0.43
C ILE A 99 2.91 9.28 -0.90
N PHE A 100 3.48 10.48 -0.97
CA PHE A 100 4.35 10.89 -2.05
C PHE A 100 5.78 10.69 -1.59
N GLY A 101 6.57 9.98 -2.37
CA GLY A 101 7.91 9.60 -1.96
C GLY A 101 8.81 9.24 -3.14
N ARG A 102 10.01 8.83 -2.78
CA ARG A 102 11.01 8.33 -3.70
C ARG A 102 11.29 6.86 -3.38
N ALA A 103 11.19 6.01 -4.39
CA ALA A 103 11.52 4.60 -4.29
C ALA A 103 13.02 4.38 -4.54
N GLU A 104 13.60 3.51 -3.75
CA GLU A 104 14.96 2.98 -3.91
C GLU A 104 14.87 1.46 -4.02
N ILE A 105 15.68 0.87 -4.88
CA ILE A 105 15.74 -0.58 -5.06
C ILE A 105 16.97 -1.11 -4.35
N ILE A 106 16.75 -1.91 -3.32
CA ILE A 106 17.81 -2.60 -2.59
C ILE A 106 18.04 -3.94 -3.28
N ALA A 107 19.29 -4.18 -3.69
CA ALA A 107 19.73 -5.39 -4.36
C ALA A 107 20.76 -6.20 -3.52
N ASP A 108 21.42 -5.56 -2.57
CA ASP A 108 22.35 -6.26 -1.68
C ASP A 108 21.60 -7.22 -0.76
N LYS A 109 22.02 -8.50 -0.77
CA LYS A 109 21.35 -9.57 -0.03
C LYS A 109 21.33 -9.32 1.48
N LYS A 110 22.39 -8.76 2.05
CA LYS A 110 22.48 -8.49 3.49
C LYS A 110 21.53 -7.38 3.90
N GLU A 111 21.33 -6.38 3.03
CA GLU A 111 20.40 -5.27 3.26
C GLU A 111 18.94 -5.69 3.04
N MET A 112 18.66 -6.59 2.06
CA MET A 112 17.30 -7.06 1.76
C MET A 112 16.71 -7.97 2.84
N ILE A 113 17.52 -8.91 3.38
CA ILE A 113 17.03 -9.96 4.28
C ILE A 113 16.22 -9.41 5.45
N PRO A 114 16.64 -8.37 6.19
CA PRO A 114 15.86 -7.84 7.30
C PRO A 114 14.47 -7.34 6.91
N TYR A 115 14.29 -6.78 5.71
CA TYR A 115 12.98 -6.34 5.21
C TYR A 115 12.12 -7.53 4.80
N LEU A 116 12.71 -8.56 4.17
CA LEU A 116 12.00 -9.78 3.78
C LEU A 116 11.50 -10.55 5.00
N GLU A 117 12.31 -10.65 6.05
CA GLU A 117 11.91 -11.23 7.34
C GLU A 117 10.73 -10.48 7.96
N LYS A 118 10.79 -9.15 8.02
CA LYS A 118 9.69 -8.31 8.53
C LYS A 118 8.40 -8.50 7.70
N LEU A 119 8.50 -8.71 6.38
CA LEU A 119 7.33 -8.99 5.53
C LEU A 119 6.74 -10.37 5.85
N ILE A 120 7.57 -11.39 6.00
CA ILE A 120 7.13 -12.75 6.36
C ILE A 120 6.42 -12.75 7.70
N ASP A 121 6.98 -12.09 8.70
CA ASP A 121 6.38 -11.93 10.03
C ASP A 121 5.03 -11.21 9.96
N LYS A 122 4.98 -10.10 9.22
CA LYS A 122 3.75 -9.33 9.04
C LYS A 122 2.63 -10.15 8.42
N TYR A 123 2.95 -10.98 7.43
CA TYR A 123 1.97 -11.83 6.75
C TYR A 123 1.67 -13.13 7.50
N ARG A 124 2.32 -13.35 8.65
CA ARG A 124 2.17 -14.55 9.48
C ARG A 124 2.34 -15.83 8.66
N VAL A 125 3.36 -15.84 7.81
CA VAL A 125 3.77 -17.06 7.12
C VAL A 125 4.32 -18.02 8.18
N PRO A 126 3.73 -19.21 8.38
CA PRO A 126 4.01 -20.07 9.53
C PRO A 126 5.34 -20.82 9.38
N VAL A 127 6.38 -20.17 8.89
CA VAL A 127 7.71 -20.72 8.66
C VAL A 127 8.74 -19.60 8.79
N THR A 128 9.96 -19.93 9.18
CA THR A 128 11.08 -18.99 9.18
C THR A 128 11.43 -18.55 7.74
N PHE A 129 12.15 -17.44 7.60
CA PHE A 129 12.63 -16.99 6.30
C PHE A 129 13.39 -18.10 5.55
N GLY A 130 14.30 -18.80 6.23
CA GLY A 130 15.06 -19.92 5.64
C GLY A 130 14.18 -21.10 5.21
N GLU A 131 13.15 -21.42 5.96
CA GLU A 131 12.18 -22.47 5.60
C GLU A 131 11.25 -22.04 4.47
N TYR A 132 10.83 -20.77 4.47
CA TYR A 132 10.02 -20.19 3.39
C TYR A 132 10.76 -20.26 2.05
N MET A 133 12.02 -19.88 2.04
CA MET A 133 12.87 -19.92 0.85
C MET A 133 13.15 -21.36 0.37
N LYS A 134 13.23 -22.34 1.28
CA LYS A 134 13.41 -23.77 0.95
C LYS A 134 12.14 -24.46 0.43
N LYS A 135 10.97 -23.87 0.63
CA LYS A 135 9.67 -24.46 0.27
C LYS A 135 9.41 -24.61 -1.23
N GLY A 136 10.32 -24.75 -2.06
CA GLY A 136 10.12 -24.97 -3.50
C GLY A 136 11.16 -25.85 -4.13
N ASN A 137 11.99 -26.52 -3.33
CA ASN A 137 13.15 -27.26 -3.85
C ASN A 137 14.13 -26.36 -4.64
N ARG A 138 14.10 -25.03 -4.36
CA ARG A 138 14.93 -24.02 -5.00
C ARG A 138 16.09 -23.65 -4.09
N ASP A 139 17.22 -23.30 -4.69
CA ASP A 139 18.34 -22.76 -3.93
C ASP A 139 17.97 -21.37 -3.40
N VAL A 140 18.17 -21.16 -2.09
CA VAL A 140 17.94 -19.86 -1.42
C VAL A 140 18.73 -18.75 -2.12
N GLN A 141 19.92 -19.05 -2.62
CA GLN A 141 20.76 -18.07 -3.31
C GLN A 141 20.16 -17.65 -4.66
N GLU A 142 19.64 -18.61 -5.42
CA GLU A 142 18.97 -18.35 -6.71
C GLU A 142 17.69 -17.52 -6.51
N GLU A 143 16.88 -17.83 -5.49
CA GLU A 143 15.68 -17.05 -5.16
C GLU A 143 16.04 -15.60 -4.78
N LEU A 144 17.09 -15.41 -3.96
CA LEU A 144 17.55 -14.08 -3.57
C LEU A 144 18.12 -13.27 -4.74
N GLU A 145 18.58 -13.92 -5.81
CA GLU A 145 19.01 -13.23 -7.03
C GLU A 145 17.84 -12.66 -7.83
N GLN A 146 16.67 -13.28 -7.73
CA GLN A 146 15.46 -12.87 -8.45
C GLN A 146 14.57 -11.88 -7.68
N VAL A 147 14.87 -11.66 -6.40
CA VAL A 147 14.10 -10.76 -5.52
C VAL A 147 14.82 -9.44 -5.30
N ARG A 148 14.07 -8.37 -5.18
CA ARG A 148 14.52 -7.04 -4.75
C ARG A 148 13.58 -6.51 -3.68
N VAL A 149 14.07 -5.56 -2.89
CA VAL A 149 13.24 -4.78 -1.98
C VAL A 149 13.14 -3.36 -2.51
N GLY A 150 11.91 -2.91 -2.71
CA GLY A 150 11.63 -1.50 -2.94
C GLY A 150 11.44 -0.81 -1.59
N LEU A 151 12.15 0.28 -1.36
CA LEU A 151 12.05 1.12 -0.16
C LEU A 151 11.58 2.50 -0.57
N ILE A 152 10.41 2.93 -0.06
CA ILE A 152 9.88 4.27 -0.34
C ILE A 152 10.17 5.17 0.85
N THR A 153 10.93 6.22 0.62
CA THR A 153 11.16 7.31 1.58
C THR A 153 10.16 8.43 1.30
N PRO A 154 9.20 8.68 2.21
CA PRO A 154 8.21 9.73 2.05
C PRO A 154 8.83 11.12 2.11
N HIS A 155 8.31 12.05 1.31
CA HIS A 155 8.50 13.49 1.50
C HIS A 155 7.18 14.20 1.84
N LYS A 156 6.03 13.53 1.60
CA LYS A 156 4.71 14.02 2.01
C LYS A 156 3.80 12.83 2.29
N ILE A 157 3.09 12.89 3.42
CA ILE A 157 2.07 11.91 3.79
C ILE A 157 0.79 12.69 4.11
N THR A 158 -0.34 12.21 3.59
CA THR A 158 -1.68 12.72 3.92
C THR A 158 -2.58 11.56 4.25
N GLY A 159 -3.41 11.71 5.27
CA GLY A 159 -4.39 10.70 5.66
C GLY A 159 -5.74 11.34 5.90
N GLN A 160 -6.78 10.74 5.36
CA GLN A 160 -8.16 11.17 5.56
C GLN A 160 -9.02 10.03 6.06
N LYS A 161 -9.99 10.35 6.90
CA LYS A 161 -11.02 9.43 7.38
C LYS A 161 -12.40 10.04 7.20
N PHE A 162 -13.30 9.19 6.76
CA PHE A 162 -14.71 9.48 6.66
C PHE A 162 -15.46 8.57 7.63
N VAL A 163 -16.33 9.16 8.47
CA VAL A 163 -17.21 8.41 9.36
C VAL A 163 -18.61 8.97 9.16
N ARG A 164 -19.50 8.14 8.62
CA ARG A 164 -20.90 8.49 8.51
C ARG A 164 -21.50 8.50 9.91
N LYS A 165 -22.12 9.59 10.33
CA LYS A 165 -22.95 9.57 11.53
C LYS A 165 -24.17 8.71 11.20
N ASN A 166 -24.38 7.63 11.95
CA ASN A 166 -25.60 6.83 11.83
C ASN A 166 -26.78 7.73 12.14
N GLY A 167 -27.44 8.20 11.10
CA GLY A 167 -28.83 8.63 11.20
C GLY A 167 -29.66 7.35 11.13
N ASN A 168 -30.47 7.11 12.15
CA ASN A 168 -31.44 6.01 12.15
C ASN A 168 -32.20 6.02 10.83
N PHE A 169 -32.24 4.87 10.16
CA PHE A 169 -33.24 4.56 9.15
C PHE A 169 -34.55 4.23 9.84
#